data_09f53fcb82484aa51da631bd45330990
#
_entry.id   09f53fcb82484aa51da631bd45330990
#
_cell.length_a   1.000
_cell.length_b   1.000
_cell.length_c   1.000
_cell.angle_alpha   90.00
_cell.angle_beta   90.00
_cell.angle_gamma   90.00
#
_symmetry.space_group_name_H-M   'P 1'
#
loop_
_entity.id
_entity.type
_entity.pdbx_description
1 polymer ?
#
loop_
_entity_poly.entity_id
_entity_poly.type
_entity_poly.pdbx_seq_one_letter_code
_entity_poly.pdbx_strand_id
1 'polypeptide(L)'
;MFSTRTHPRTSLAIAWLALALFLACSSLLRAQATPTASRAGDLQVGVGYTIAKPDYGQQNFQGFTAYADFDLRSHLGFEAEFHQISTTSNNQSYQRTYEVGGRYFRTYGHLIPYVKVMVGRGDFNYPFGTTDLAYNLFAAGLGADYRIRPSLSLRAEYEMQRWSGFTNGGLNPQLVTLGLAYHFAGKPRSR
;
A
#
# COMPACT_ATOMS: atom_id res chain seq x y z
N MET A 1 -6.11 40.37 29.68
CA MET A 1 -6.21 38.89 29.75
C MET A 1 -7.53 38.52 29.09
N PHE A 2 -7.55 38.34 27.75
CA PHE A 2 -8.76 38.04 27.01
C PHE A 2 -8.77 36.53 26.70
N SER A 3 -9.72 35.83 27.31
CA SER A 3 -9.97 34.40 27.08
C SER A 3 -10.94 34.27 25.90
N THR A 4 -10.47 33.81 24.75
CA THR A 4 -11.29 33.44 23.62
C THR A 4 -11.85 32.03 23.81
N ARG A 5 -13.09 31.94 24.32
CA ARG A 5 -13.85 30.66 24.30
C ARG A 5 -14.27 30.34 22.90
N THR A 6 -13.60 29.40 22.25
CA THR A 6 -14.06 28.81 21.00
C THR A 6 -15.23 27.86 21.27
N HIS A 7 -16.40 28.14 20.68
CA HIS A 7 -17.61 27.33 20.82
C HIS A 7 -17.45 25.98 20.06
N PRO A 8 -17.61 24.82 20.70
CA PRO A 8 -17.43 23.51 20.07
C PRO A 8 -18.51 23.16 19.01
N ARG A 9 -19.61 23.95 18.95
CA ARG A 9 -20.70 23.73 17.99
C ARG A 9 -20.37 24.14 16.56
N THR A 10 -19.48 25.08 16.35
CA THR A 10 -19.09 25.55 15.00
C THR A 10 -18.15 24.58 14.30
N SER A 11 -17.30 23.88 15.06
CA SER A 11 -16.38 22.88 14.47
C SER A 11 -17.11 21.63 13.96
N LEU A 12 -18.17 21.19 14.64
CA LEU A 12 -18.99 20.07 14.19
C LEU A 12 -19.76 20.40 12.91
N ALA A 13 -20.31 21.59 12.80
CA ALA A 13 -21.03 22.04 11.61
C ALA A 13 -20.12 22.13 10.38
N ILE A 14 -18.87 22.59 10.55
CA ILE A 14 -17.86 22.65 9.49
C ILE A 14 -17.45 21.23 9.05
N ALA A 15 -17.29 20.30 9.98
CA ALA A 15 -16.98 18.91 9.65
C ALA A 15 -18.08 18.21 8.86
N TRP A 16 -19.34 18.42 9.21
CA TRP A 16 -20.49 17.90 8.45
C TRP A 16 -20.62 18.54 7.07
N LEU A 17 -20.34 19.83 6.96
CA LEU A 17 -20.35 20.53 5.68
C LEU A 17 -19.24 20.03 4.76
N ALA A 18 -18.04 19.82 5.27
CA ALA A 18 -16.93 19.26 4.53
C ALA A 18 -17.20 17.81 4.06
N LEU A 19 -17.80 16.99 4.91
CA LEU A 19 -18.20 15.62 4.57
C LEU A 19 -19.30 15.61 3.49
N ALA A 20 -20.29 16.49 3.59
CA ALA A 20 -21.35 16.62 2.60
C ALA A 20 -20.81 17.12 1.25
N LEU A 21 -19.85 18.04 1.26
CA LEU A 21 -19.17 18.52 0.05
C LEU A 21 -18.35 17.42 -0.62
N PHE A 22 -17.65 16.59 0.17
CA PHE A 22 -16.87 15.45 -0.31
C PHE A 22 -17.77 14.38 -0.96
N LEU A 23 -18.91 14.09 -0.35
CA LEU A 23 -19.92 13.16 -0.89
C LEU A 23 -20.63 13.72 -2.13
N ALA A 24 -20.83 15.02 -2.22
CA ALA A 24 -21.41 15.66 -3.41
C ALA A 24 -20.44 15.70 -4.59
N CYS A 25 -19.13 15.86 -4.36
CA CYS A 25 -18.11 15.77 -5.41
C CYS A 25 -17.96 14.36 -5.99
N SER A 26 -18.22 13.32 -5.22
CA SER A 26 -18.12 11.93 -5.71
C SER A 26 -19.21 11.57 -6.73
N SER A 27 -20.35 12.26 -6.73
CA SER A 27 -21.42 12.06 -7.73
C SER A 27 -21.12 12.74 -9.08
N LEU A 28 -20.29 13.78 -9.10
CA LEU A 28 -19.90 14.48 -10.34
C LEU A 28 -18.83 13.71 -11.13
N LEU A 29 -18.07 12.82 -10.50
CA LEU A 29 -17.07 11.99 -11.18
C LEU A 29 -17.67 10.87 -12.06
N ARG A 30 -18.95 10.58 -11.95
CA ARG A 30 -19.62 9.57 -12.79
C ARG A 30 -20.06 10.10 -14.17
N ALA A 31 -20.04 11.41 -14.40
CA ALA A 31 -20.64 12.02 -15.58
C ALA A 31 -19.71 12.15 -16.80
N GLN A 32 -18.43 11.75 -16.73
CA GLN A 32 -17.48 11.97 -17.83
C GLN A 32 -16.76 10.71 -18.34
N ALA A 33 -17.29 9.53 -18.11
CA ALA A 33 -16.78 8.34 -18.78
C ALA A 33 -17.35 8.25 -20.21
N THR A 34 -16.83 9.04 -21.13
CA THR A 34 -17.07 8.81 -22.55
C THR A 34 -16.40 7.51 -22.99
N PRO A 35 -17.09 6.63 -23.74
CA PRO A 35 -16.57 5.31 -24.11
C PRO A 35 -15.38 5.31 -25.09
N THR A 36 -14.95 6.47 -25.55
CA THR A 36 -13.90 6.68 -26.57
C THR A 36 -12.50 6.95 -26.01
N ALA A 37 -12.36 7.15 -24.71
CA ALA A 37 -11.02 7.21 -24.12
C ALA A 37 -10.44 5.79 -24.04
N SER A 38 -9.43 5.50 -24.84
CA SER A 38 -8.57 4.33 -24.65
C SER A 38 -8.06 4.41 -23.22
N ARG A 39 -8.41 3.42 -22.41
CA ARG A 39 -8.05 3.36 -20.99
C ARG A 39 -6.54 3.53 -20.84
N ALA A 40 -6.11 4.57 -20.14
CA ALA A 40 -4.70 4.87 -19.92
C ALA A 40 -3.98 3.77 -19.11
N GLY A 41 -4.74 2.98 -18.33
CA GLY A 41 -4.21 1.90 -17.51
C GLY A 41 -5.32 1.08 -16.84
N ASP A 42 -4.92 0.03 -16.13
CA ASP A 42 -5.78 -0.83 -15.32
C ASP A 42 -5.44 -0.62 -13.83
N LEU A 43 -6.45 -0.30 -13.02
CA LEU A 43 -6.30 -0.06 -11.59
C LEU A 43 -6.71 -1.30 -10.81
N GLN A 44 -5.84 -1.71 -9.90
CA GLN A 44 -6.09 -2.77 -8.94
C GLN A 44 -5.81 -2.24 -7.54
N VAL A 45 -6.64 -2.58 -6.55
CA VAL A 45 -6.38 -2.33 -5.13
C VAL A 45 -6.51 -3.62 -4.35
N GLY A 46 -5.64 -3.82 -3.39
CA GLY A 46 -5.62 -5.04 -2.61
C GLY A 46 -5.19 -4.84 -1.17
N VAL A 47 -5.46 -5.90 -0.41
CA VAL A 47 -5.01 -6.03 0.97
C VAL A 47 -4.46 -7.42 1.18
N GLY A 48 -3.48 -7.56 2.05
CA GLY A 48 -2.84 -8.83 2.34
C GLY A 48 -2.44 -8.98 3.79
N TYR A 49 -2.18 -10.22 4.17
CA TYR A 49 -1.53 -10.57 5.42
C TYR A 49 -0.05 -10.76 5.16
N THR A 50 0.79 -10.10 5.97
CA THR A 50 2.23 -10.09 5.81
C THR A 50 2.92 -10.67 7.03
N ILE A 51 3.86 -11.57 6.76
CA ILE A 51 4.82 -12.07 7.75
C ILE A 51 6.17 -11.50 7.37
N ALA A 52 6.80 -10.81 8.31
CA ALA A 52 8.12 -10.22 8.13
C ALA A 52 9.13 -10.88 9.04
N LYS A 53 10.29 -11.18 8.48
CA LYS A 53 11.47 -11.59 9.22
C LYS A 53 12.39 -10.37 9.33
N PRO A 54 12.45 -9.71 10.51
CA PRO A 54 13.35 -8.60 10.71
C PRO A 54 14.79 -9.11 10.74
N ASP A 55 15.73 -8.26 10.39
CA ASP A 55 17.17 -8.54 10.43
C ASP A 55 17.73 -8.46 11.87
N TYR A 56 16.89 -8.08 12.82
CA TYR A 56 17.23 -7.97 14.24
C TYR A 56 16.23 -8.76 15.08
N GLY A 57 16.76 -9.51 16.05
CA GLY A 57 15.94 -10.32 16.95
C GLY A 57 15.54 -11.67 16.36
N GLN A 58 14.94 -12.52 17.20
CA GLN A 58 14.57 -13.89 16.85
C GLN A 58 13.09 -14.07 16.53
N GLN A 59 12.28 -13.02 16.58
CA GLN A 59 10.83 -13.09 16.42
C GLN A 59 10.38 -12.59 15.05
N ASN A 60 9.50 -13.34 14.42
CA ASN A 60 8.81 -12.88 13.22
C ASN A 60 7.77 -11.82 13.59
N PHE A 61 7.66 -10.79 12.77
CA PHE A 61 6.60 -9.80 12.84
C PHE A 61 5.49 -10.21 11.88
N GLN A 62 4.28 -9.79 12.20
CA GLN A 62 3.12 -10.06 11.36
C GLN A 62 2.20 -8.85 11.33
N GLY A 63 1.46 -8.71 10.25
CA GLY A 63 0.57 -7.59 10.09
C GLY A 63 -0.17 -7.62 8.77
N PHE A 64 -0.50 -6.45 8.27
CA PHE A 64 -1.21 -6.32 7.02
C PHE A 64 -0.48 -5.41 6.04
N THR A 65 -0.76 -5.63 4.77
CA THR A 65 -0.34 -4.82 3.64
C THR A 65 -1.57 -4.31 2.92
N ALA A 66 -1.55 -3.06 2.49
CA ALA A 66 -2.50 -2.51 1.53
C ALA A 66 -1.72 -1.99 0.32
N TYR A 67 -2.21 -2.26 -0.89
CA TYR A 67 -1.52 -1.88 -2.11
C TYR A 67 -2.47 -1.41 -3.20
N ALA A 68 -1.94 -0.60 -4.10
CA ALA A 68 -2.63 -0.14 -5.30
C ALA A 68 -1.68 -0.20 -6.48
N ASP A 69 -2.09 -0.89 -7.54
CA ASP A 69 -1.35 -1.03 -8.78
C ASP A 69 -2.05 -0.26 -9.89
N PHE A 70 -1.27 0.41 -10.70
CA PHE A 70 -1.73 1.07 -11.91
C PHE A 70 -0.91 0.59 -13.11
N ASP A 71 -1.46 -0.34 -13.86
CA ASP A 71 -0.82 -0.93 -15.02
C ASP A 71 -1.01 -0.03 -16.25
N LEU A 72 0.06 0.63 -16.69
CA LEU A 72 0.06 1.59 -17.80
C LEU A 72 0.00 0.90 -19.16
N ARG A 73 0.70 -0.21 -19.33
CA ARG A 73 0.86 -0.95 -20.59
C ARG A 73 0.89 -2.45 -20.29
N SER A 74 1.05 -3.24 -21.35
CA SER A 74 1.04 -4.70 -21.27
C SER A 74 2.03 -5.34 -20.29
N HIS A 75 3.06 -4.62 -19.87
CA HIS A 75 4.15 -5.17 -19.04
C HIS A 75 4.66 -4.26 -17.95
N LEU A 76 4.26 -2.99 -17.92
CA LEU A 76 4.77 -1.99 -16.97
C LEU A 76 3.63 -1.34 -16.20
N GLY A 77 3.82 -1.18 -14.91
CA GLY A 77 2.90 -0.48 -14.01
C GLY A 77 3.63 0.23 -12.90
N PHE A 78 2.87 1.01 -12.17
CA PHE A 78 3.27 1.59 -10.90
C PHE A 78 2.56 0.86 -9.77
N GLU A 79 3.23 0.81 -8.63
CA GLU A 79 2.68 0.26 -7.38
C GLU A 79 2.91 1.25 -6.24
N ALA A 80 1.89 1.41 -5.41
CA ALA A 80 1.98 2.07 -4.12
C ALA A 80 1.59 1.07 -3.05
N GLU A 81 2.37 0.98 -1.98
CA GLU A 81 2.19 -0.02 -0.94
C GLU A 81 2.36 0.55 0.45
N PHE A 82 1.59 0.01 1.36
CA PHE A 82 1.64 0.31 2.79
C PHE A 82 1.70 -0.97 3.57
N HIS A 83 2.70 -1.11 4.45
CA HIS A 83 2.78 -2.20 5.42
C HIS A 83 2.61 -1.67 6.83
N GLN A 84 1.88 -2.40 7.64
CA GLN A 84 1.88 -2.25 9.09
C GLN A 84 2.07 -3.61 9.73
N ILE A 85 3.23 -3.82 10.30
CA ILE A 85 3.62 -5.07 10.96
C ILE A 85 3.99 -4.80 12.40
N SER A 86 3.67 -5.73 13.28
CA SER A 86 3.92 -5.63 14.72
C SER A 86 4.40 -6.95 15.27
N THR A 87 5.12 -6.89 16.41
CA THR A 87 5.47 -8.11 17.14
C THR A 87 4.29 -8.58 17.99
N THR A 88 4.13 -9.88 18.09
CA THR A 88 3.10 -10.52 18.94
C THR A 88 3.50 -10.53 20.43
N SER A 89 4.75 -10.15 20.74
CA SER A 89 5.25 -10.08 22.11
C SER A 89 4.74 -8.84 22.87
N ASN A 90 4.75 -8.88 24.20
CA ASN A 90 4.32 -7.78 25.10
C ASN A 90 5.04 -6.44 24.87
N ASN A 91 6.10 -6.41 24.08
CA ASN A 91 6.73 -5.19 23.58
C ASN A 91 6.00 -4.75 22.32
N GLN A 92 5.12 -3.79 22.43
CA GLN A 92 4.30 -3.21 21.34
C GLN A 92 5.15 -2.47 20.29
N SER A 93 6.19 -3.10 19.75
CA SER A 93 6.96 -2.55 18.64
C SER A 93 6.20 -2.72 17.34
N TYR A 94 6.07 -1.66 16.58
CA TYR A 94 5.49 -1.73 15.24
C TYR A 94 6.43 -1.09 14.21
N GLN A 95 6.33 -1.58 12.99
CA GLN A 95 6.94 -1.00 11.80
C GLN A 95 5.83 -0.61 10.82
N ARG A 96 5.97 0.56 10.24
CA ARG A 96 5.15 1.02 9.11
C ARG A 96 6.04 1.39 7.96
N THR A 97 5.67 0.99 6.75
CA THR A 97 6.35 1.43 5.53
C THR A 97 5.36 2.01 4.54
N TYR A 98 5.80 3.03 3.83
CA TYR A 98 5.07 3.68 2.75
C TYR A 98 5.99 3.64 1.54
N GLU A 99 5.57 2.96 0.51
CA GLU A 99 6.41 2.62 -0.63
C GLU A 99 5.71 2.98 -1.93
N VAL A 100 6.50 3.44 -2.92
CA VAL A 100 6.04 3.66 -4.28
C VAL A 100 7.12 3.20 -5.24
N GLY A 101 6.72 2.65 -6.38
CA GLY A 101 7.69 2.17 -7.35
C GLY A 101 7.11 1.68 -8.64
N GLY A 102 7.95 0.98 -9.38
CA GLY A 102 7.61 0.37 -10.66
C GLY A 102 7.51 -1.14 -10.55
N ARG A 103 6.58 -1.71 -11.31
CA ARG A 103 6.45 -3.16 -11.48
C ARG A 103 6.55 -3.54 -12.96
N TYR A 104 7.22 -4.66 -13.21
CA TYR A 104 7.22 -5.32 -14.52
C TYR A 104 6.51 -6.66 -14.38
N PHE A 105 5.47 -6.87 -15.18
CA PHE A 105 4.65 -8.08 -15.12
C PHE A 105 4.45 -8.72 -16.49
N ARG A 106 4.09 -9.99 -16.48
CA ARG A 106 3.65 -10.72 -17.68
C ARG A 106 2.40 -11.53 -17.38
N THR A 107 1.48 -11.57 -18.34
CA THR A 107 0.23 -12.30 -18.19
C THR A 107 0.31 -13.65 -18.91
N TYR A 108 0.13 -14.74 -18.18
CA TYR A 108 0.03 -16.11 -18.66
C TYR A 108 -1.33 -16.70 -18.27
N GLY A 109 -2.35 -16.37 -19.05
CA GLY A 109 -3.71 -16.75 -18.74
C GLY A 109 -4.21 -16.12 -17.43
N HIS A 110 -4.40 -16.93 -16.40
CA HIS A 110 -4.82 -16.47 -15.06
C HIS A 110 -3.65 -16.08 -14.16
N LEU A 111 -2.44 -16.48 -14.48
CA LEU A 111 -1.24 -16.20 -13.70
C LEU A 111 -0.52 -14.97 -14.24
N ILE A 112 -0.19 -14.04 -13.36
CA ILE A 112 0.48 -12.77 -13.67
C ILE A 112 1.69 -12.62 -12.74
N PRO A 113 2.83 -13.27 -13.07
CA PRO A 113 4.06 -13.05 -12.34
C PRO A 113 4.59 -11.64 -12.57
N TYR A 114 5.24 -11.08 -11.54
CA TYR A 114 5.83 -9.75 -11.60
C TYR A 114 7.10 -9.65 -10.74
N VAL A 115 7.88 -8.64 -11.05
CA VAL A 115 8.97 -8.13 -10.23
C VAL A 115 8.74 -6.64 -9.99
N LYS A 116 9.13 -6.13 -8.84
CA LYS A 116 8.99 -4.73 -8.48
C LYS A 116 10.25 -4.16 -7.85
N VAL A 117 10.42 -2.85 -8.00
CA VAL A 117 11.40 -2.06 -7.27
C VAL A 117 10.70 -0.85 -6.69
N MET A 118 10.92 -0.61 -5.40
CA MET A 118 10.20 0.39 -4.63
C MET A 118 11.20 1.28 -3.90
N VAL A 119 10.78 2.51 -3.66
CA VAL A 119 11.44 3.45 -2.74
C VAL A 119 10.39 3.96 -1.77
N GLY A 120 10.82 4.22 -0.56
CA GLY A 120 9.83 4.59 0.43
C GLY A 120 10.44 5.12 1.72
N ARG A 121 9.57 5.18 2.70
CA ARG A 121 9.92 5.59 4.06
C ARG A 121 9.33 4.61 5.05
N GLY A 122 10.14 4.23 6.04
CA GLY A 122 9.72 3.38 7.12
C GLY A 122 9.79 4.10 8.45
N ASP A 123 8.74 3.93 9.25
CA ASP A 123 8.66 4.41 10.63
C ASP A 123 8.78 3.23 11.57
N PHE A 124 9.68 3.34 12.53
CA PHE A 124 9.91 2.34 13.55
C PHE A 124 9.62 2.93 14.93
N ASN A 125 8.67 2.33 15.64
CA ASN A 125 8.38 2.68 17.03
C ASN A 125 9.04 1.67 17.97
N TYR A 126 9.88 2.20 18.87
CA TYR A 126 10.51 1.42 19.93
C TYR A 126 9.88 1.80 21.29
N PRO A 127 9.25 0.85 22.02
CA PRO A 127 8.44 1.14 23.19
C PRO A 127 9.22 1.77 24.37
N PHE A 128 10.55 1.75 24.32
CA PHE A 128 11.43 2.33 25.35
C PHE A 128 12.14 3.60 24.90
N GLY A 129 11.84 4.12 23.70
CA GLY A 129 12.44 5.33 23.14
C GLY A 129 11.39 6.43 22.98
N THR A 130 11.77 7.67 23.24
CA THR A 130 10.91 8.85 23.07
C THR A 130 10.90 9.39 21.62
N THR A 131 11.45 8.67 20.67
CA THR A 131 11.68 9.17 19.30
C THR A 131 11.19 8.17 18.27
N ASP A 132 10.19 8.57 17.49
CA ASP A 132 9.83 7.88 16.24
C ASP A 132 10.94 8.14 15.23
N LEU A 133 11.59 7.08 14.77
CA LEU A 133 12.69 7.16 13.82
C LEU A 133 12.18 6.81 12.43
N ALA A 134 12.24 7.78 11.53
CA ALA A 134 11.85 7.61 10.14
C ALA A 134 13.09 7.42 9.26
N TYR A 135 13.11 6.34 8.48
CA TYR A 135 14.22 5.93 7.64
C TYR A 135 13.80 5.87 6.17
N ASN A 136 14.73 6.19 5.28
CA ASN A 136 14.54 5.92 3.86
C ASN A 136 14.76 4.44 3.61
N LEU A 137 13.89 3.84 2.79
CA LEU A 137 13.99 2.46 2.39
C LEU A 137 14.02 2.31 0.87
N PHE A 138 14.70 1.27 0.44
CA PHE A 138 14.65 0.71 -0.90
C PHE A 138 14.15 -0.72 -0.79
N ALA A 139 13.20 -1.13 -1.65
CA ALA A 139 12.70 -2.48 -1.68
C ALA A 139 12.77 -3.07 -3.09
N ALA A 140 12.98 -4.38 -3.14
CA ALA A 140 12.88 -5.18 -4.34
C ALA A 140 12.05 -6.42 -4.05
N GLY A 141 11.04 -6.68 -4.88
CA GLY A 141 10.10 -7.77 -4.66
C GLY A 141 9.82 -8.55 -5.94
N LEU A 142 9.32 -9.74 -5.71
CA LEU A 142 8.79 -10.61 -6.77
C LEU A 142 7.51 -11.28 -6.25
N GLY A 143 6.56 -11.50 -7.15
CA GLY A 143 5.30 -12.10 -6.79
C GLY A 143 4.52 -12.61 -7.98
N ALA A 144 3.33 -13.07 -7.70
CA ALA A 144 2.36 -13.45 -8.71
C ALA A 144 0.95 -13.14 -8.25
N ASP A 145 0.17 -12.58 -9.18
CA ASP A 145 -1.27 -12.43 -9.04
C ASP A 145 -1.95 -13.59 -9.79
N TYR A 146 -2.85 -14.30 -9.11
CA TYR A 146 -3.67 -15.34 -9.73
C TYR A 146 -5.12 -14.86 -9.86
N ARG A 147 -5.59 -14.67 -11.08
CA ARG A 147 -6.93 -14.15 -11.37
C ARG A 147 -7.98 -15.23 -11.16
N ILE A 148 -8.71 -15.14 -10.04
CA ILE A 148 -9.81 -16.06 -9.70
C ILE A 148 -11.08 -15.69 -10.48
N ARG A 149 -11.34 -14.38 -10.61
CA ARG A 149 -12.44 -13.80 -11.37
C ARG A 149 -11.95 -12.57 -12.14
N PRO A 150 -12.70 -12.07 -13.13
CA PRO A 150 -12.30 -10.85 -13.85
C PRO A 150 -11.99 -9.65 -12.97
N SER A 151 -12.64 -9.57 -11.79
CA SER A 151 -12.48 -8.48 -10.82
C SER A 151 -11.74 -8.88 -9.55
N LEU A 152 -11.28 -10.13 -9.40
CA LEU A 152 -10.68 -10.61 -8.16
C LEU A 152 -9.42 -11.45 -8.44
N SER A 153 -8.32 -11.10 -7.80
CA SER A 153 -7.06 -11.85 -7.83
C SER A 153 -6.57 -12.19 -6.44
N LEU A 154 -5.89 -13.33 -6.34
CA LEU A 154 -5.09 -13.72 -5.19
C LEU A 154 -3.64 -13.32 -5.46
N ARG A 155 -2.97 -12.69 -4.50
CA ARG A 155 -1.55 -12.30 -4.59
C ARG A 155 -0.71 -13.13 -3.64
N ALA A 156 0.44 -13.59 -4.12
CA ALA A 156 1.54 -14.08 -3.31
C ALA A 156 2.80 -13.31 -3.68
N GLU A 157 3.48 -12.76 -2.67
CA GLU A 157 4.62 -11.87 -2.86
C GLU A 157 5.72 -12.13 -1.86
N TYR A 158 6.96 -11.97 -2.29
CA TYR A 158 8.15 -11.90 -1.48
C TYR A 158 8.88 -10.60 -1.75
N GLU A 159 9.23 -9.87 -0.68
CA GLU A 159 9.90 -8.60 -0.75
C GLU A 159 11.11 -8.56 0.19
N MET A 160 12.19 -7.97 -0.28
CA MET A 160 13.38 -7.62 0.50
C MET A 160 13.48 -6.11 0.59
N GLN A 161 13.53 -5.59 1.79
CA GLN A 161 13.71 -4.17 2.04
C GLN A 161 15.13 -3.90 2.54
N ARG A 162 15.66 -2.71 2.22
CA ARG A 162 16.89 -2.18 2.77
C ARG A 162 16.64 -0.79 3.33
N TRP A 163 16.75 -0.65 4.64
CA TRP A 163 16.55 0.58 5.35
C TRP A 163 17.89 1.28 5.57
N SER A 164 17.98 2.55 5.18
CA SER A 164 19.18 3.37 5.26
C SER A 164 19.10 4.34 6.43
N GLY A 165 20.24 4.65 7.07
CA GLY A 165 20.30 5.64 8.14
C GLY A 165 20.59 5.08 9.54
N PHE A 166 20.78 3.79 9.68
CA PHE A 166 21.25 3.17 10.93
C PHE A 166 22.77 3.26 11.04
N THR A 167 23.28 3.53 12.26
CA THR A 167 24.69 3.71 12.56
C THR A 167 25.55 2.47 12.25
N ASN A 168 24.94 1.28 12.13
CA ASN A 168 25.62 0.00 11.95
C ASN A 168 25.20 -0.76 10.67
N GLY A 169 25.02 -0.07 9.55
CA GLY A 169 24.92 -0.76 8.24
C GLY A 169 23.51 -0.98 7.69
N GLY A 170 22.46 -0.48 8.34
CA GLY A 170 21.08 -0.58 7.85
C GLY A 170 20.36 -1.87 8.31
N LEU A 171 19.06 -1.94 8.04
CA LEU A 171 18.23 -3.13 8.29
C LEU A 171 17.80 -3.72 6.95
N ASN A 172 17.71 -5.03 6.88
CA ASN A 172 17.33 -5.78 5.69
C ASN A 172 16.15 -6.75 5.97
N PRO A 173 14.96 -6.25 6.32
CA PRO A 173 13.83 -7.12 6.58
C PRO A 173 13.36 -7.82 5.29
N GLN A 174 12.84 -9.03 5.48
CA GLN A 174 12.24 -9.84 4.42
C GLN A 174 10.77 -10.04 4.73
N LEU A 175 9.91 -9.82 3.74
CA LEU A 175 8.46 -9.88 3.88
C LEU A 175 7.89 -10.94 2.94
N VAL A 176 6.90 -11.69 3.44
CA VAL A 176 6.06 -12.57 2.62
C VAL A 176 4.62 -12.12 2.81
N THR A 177 3.94 -11.80 1.72
CA THR A 177 2.57 -11.31 1.72
C THR A 177 1.67 -12.26 0.95
N LEU A 178 0.52 -12.60 1.54
CA LEU A 178 -0.60 -13.25 0.87
C LEU A 178 -1.79 -12.31 0.90
N GLY A 179 -2.36 -11.99 -0.26
CA GLY A 179 -3.36 -10.95 -0.38
C GLY A 179 -4.46 -11.24 -1.39
N LEU A 180 -5.48 -10.39 -1.34
CA LEU A 180 -6.57 -10.33 -2.31
C LEU A 180 -6.61 -8.95 -2.92
N ALA A 181 -6.83 -8.88 -4.23
CA ALA A 181 -6.94 -7.63 -4.97
C ALA A 181 -8.23 -7.58 -5.78
N TYR A 182 -8.80 -6.40 -5.80
CA TYR A 182 -9.94 -6.07 -6.63
C TYR A 182 -9.49 -5.24 -7.84
N HIS A 183 -9.81 -5.72 -9.05
CA HIS A 183 -9.59 -5.00 -10.28
C HIS A 183 -10.82 -4.15 -10.60
N PHE A 184 -10.59 -2.87 -10.79
CA PHE A 184 -11.61 -1.96 -11.31
C PHE A 184 -11.75 -2.21 -12.81
N ALA A 185 -12.42 -3.30 -13.15
CA ALA A 185 -12.54 -3.81 -14.51
C ALA A 185 -13.11 -2.78 -15.47
N GLY A 186 -12.32 -2.37 -16.44
CA GLY A 186 -12.85 -2.02 -17.72
C GLY A 186 -13.15 -3.29 -18.51
N LYS A 187 -14.13 -3.21 -19.39
CA LYS A 187 -14.56 -4.28 -20.28
C LYS A 187 -13.39 -5.11 -20.80
N PRO A 188 -13.54 -6.45 -20.87
CA PRO A 188 -12.51 -7.31 -21.44
C PRO A 188 -12.16 -6.82 -22.84
N ARG A 189 -10.86 -6.70 -23.10
CA ARG A 189 -10.35 -6.48 -24.45
C ARG A 189 -10.75 -7.70 -25.26
N SER A 190 -11.76 -7.57 -26.13
CA SER A 190 -12.00 -8.56 -27.17
C SER A 190 -10.75 -8.61 -28.04
N ARG A 191 -10.17 -9.78 -28.14
CA ARG A 191 -9.11 -10.09 -29.12
C ARG A 191 -9.67 -9.98 -30.53
#